data_5a60cc31957fbf9ee06912f85e75d26b
#
_entry.id   5a60cc31957fbf9ee06912f85e75d26b
#
_cell.length_a   1.000
_cell.length_b   1.000
_cell.length_c   1.000
_cell.angle_alpha   90.00
_cell.angle_beta   90.00
_cell.angle_gamma   90.00
#
_symmetry.space_group_name_H-M   'P 1'
#
loop_
_entity.id
_entity.type
_entity.pdbx_description
1 polymer ?
#
loop_
_entity_poly.entity_id
_entity_poly.type
_entity_poly.pdbx_seq_one_letter_code
_entity_poly.pdbx_strand_id
1 'polypeptide(L)'
;AIDGLIASHGEETQRLSALIQAGREFLAENPQAGVANTGDLQFDKPRERFARKLANLATLLASHEMSVTQMKLTRAQAVDMLDRFTETSSVLVPVWRQHTLALITTKSMSPSMVAEASKAHHALMRSLSKSLEGIEH
;
A
#
# COMPACT_ATOMS: atom_id res chain seq x y z
N ALA A 1 10.13 -6.05 5.10
CA ALA A 1 10.01 -6.64 3.76
C ALA A 1 9.38 -5.68 2.75
N ILE A 2 8.23 -5.08 3.07
CA ILE A 2 7.55 -4.18 2.13
C ILE A 2 8.33 -2.90 1.86
N ASP A 3 9.04 -2.35 2.85
CA ASP A 3 9.90 -1.18 2.69
C ASP A 3 11.06 -1.47 1.72
N GLY A 4 11.64 -2.66 1.76
CA GLY A 4 12.66 -3.11 0.84
C GLY A 4 12.15 -3.21 -0.60
N LEU A 5 10.94 -3.70 -0.78
CA LEU A 5 10.28 -3.76 -2.09
C LEU A 5 10.01 -2.35 -2.65
N ILE A 6 9.50 -1.45 -1.83
CA ILE A 6 9.24 -0.05 -2.23
C ILE A 6 10.54 0.63 -2.66
N ALA A 7 11.63 0.46 -1.89
CA ALA A 7 12.93 1.02 -2.22
C ALA A 7 13.49 0.46 -3.53
N SER A 8 13.44 -0.86 -3.71
CA SER A 8 13.91 -1.55 -4.92
C SER A 8 13.15 -1.09 -6.16
N HIS A 9 11.82 -1.04 -6.09
CA HIS A 9 11.00 -0.55 -7.19
C HIS A 9 11.21 0.94 -7.47
N GLY A 10 11.48 1.73 -6.44
CA GLY A 10 11.82 3.14 -6.58
C GLY A 10 13.13 3.33 -7.35
N GLU A 11 14.15 2.53 -7.06
CA GLU A 11 15.43 2.55 -7.78
C GLU A 11 15.26 2.14 -9.25
N GLU A 12 14.51 1.08 -9.51
CA GLU A 12 14.22 0.65 -10.87
C GLU A 12 13.46 1.70 -11.66
N THR A 13 12.50 2.36 -11.03
CA THR A 13 11.73 3.47 -11.62
C THR A 13 12.66 4.62 -12.01
N GLN A 14 13.60 4.98 -11.15
CA GLN A 14 14.59 6.01 -11.44
C GLN A 14 15.51 5.64 -12.59
N ARG A 15 16.00 4.41 -12.64
CA ARG A 15 16.85 3.90 -13.72
C ARG A 15 16.11 3.92 -15.04
N LEU A 16 14.88 3.45 -15.04
CA LEU A 16 14.04 3.40 -16.25
C LEU A 16 13.71 4.81 -16.74
N SER A 17 13.39 5.73 -15.84
CA SER A 17 13.15 7.14 -16.16
C SER A 17 14.40 7.79 -16.79
N ALA A 18 15.58 7.55 -16.22
CA ALA A 18 16.84 8.06 -16.74
C ALA A 18 17.15 7.51 -18.13
N LEU A 19 16.90 6.23 -18.34
CA LEU A 19 17.12 5.57 -19.64
C LEU A 19 16.18 6.14 -20.72
N ILE A 20 14.91 6.34 -20.40
CA ILE A 20 13.93 6.95 -21.30
C ILE A 20 14.33 8.37 -21.65
N GLN A 21 14.73 9.15 -20.66
CA GLN A 21 15.17 10.53 -20.85
C GLN A 21 16.42 10.60 -21.75
N ALA A 22 17.39 9.76 -21.48
CA ALA A 22 18.61 9.68 -22.29
C ALA A 22 18.28 9.31 -23.76
N GLY A 23 17.37 8.35 -23.98
CA GLY A 23 16.93 7.97 -25.32
C GLY A 23 16.21 9.09 -26.06
N ARG A 24 15.34 9.83 -25.35
CA ARG A 24 14.63 10.98 -25.91
C ARG A 24 15.59 12.11 -26.29
N GLU A 25 16.57 12.40 -25.45
CA GLU A 25 17.62 13.39 -25.70
C GLU A 25 18.46 12.99 -26.91
N PHE A 26 18.84 11.71 -27.00
CA PHE A 26 19.58 11.17 -28.15
C PHE A 26 18.82 11.39 -29.45
N LEU A 27 17.51 11.09 -29.47
CA LEU A 27 16.67 11.29 -30.67
C LEU A 27 16.54 12.78 -31.03
N ALA A 28 16.45 13.66 -30.04
CA ALA A 28 16.35 15.09 -30.26
C ALA A 28 17.65 15.70 -30.78
N GLU A 29 18.80 15.25 -30.25
CA GLU A 29 20.12 15.74 -30.64
C GLU A 29 20.59 15.15 -31.97
N ASN A 30 20.10 13.99 -32.38
CA ASN A 30 20.51 13.28 -33.60
C ASN A 30 19.28 13.03 -34.49
N PRO A 31 18.73 14.06 -35.13
CA PRO A 31 17.49 13.91 -35.92
C PRO A 31 17.67 13.03 -37.17
N GLN A 32 18.86 12.84 -37.61
CA GLN A 32 19.18 11.99 -38.79
C GLN A 32 19.62 10.57 -38.43
N ALA A 33 19.82 10.29 -37.12
CA ALA A 33 20.27 8.97 -36.70
C ALA A 33 19.18 7.92 -36.94
N GLY A 34 19.52 6.85 -37.61
CA GLY A 34 18.61 5.75 -37.91
C GLY A 34 17.55 6.06 -38.95
N VAL A 35 17.66 7.20 -39.65
CA VAL A 35 16.82 7.50 -40.80
C VAL A 35 17.30 6.64 -41.97
N ALA A 36 16.40 5.84 -42.56
CA ALA A 36 16.69 5.00 -43.69
C ALA A 36 17.09 5.83 -44.93
N ASN A 37 18.24 5.51 -45.51
CA ASN A 37 18.61 6.10 -46.80
C ASN A 37 17.69 5.58 -47.90
N THR A 38 17.40 6.47 -48.86
CA THR A 38 16.62 6.12 -50.05
C THR A 38 17.27 4.93 -50.79
N GLY A 39 16.65 3.74 -50.71
CA GLY A 39 17.15 2.53 -51.36
C GLY A 39 17.19 1.30 -50.44
N ASP A 40 17.18 1.49 -49.16
CA ASP A 40 17.04 0.38 -48.21
C ASP A 40 15.59 -0.08 -48.10
N LEU A 41 15.44 -1.40 -47.98
CA LEU A 41 14.13 -2.02 -47.76
C LEU A 41 13.41 -1.35 -46.57
N GLN A 42 12.17 -0.93 -46.82
CA GLN A 42 11.33 -0.20 -45.83
C GLN A 42 11.08 -0.95 -44.53
N PHE A 43 11.64 -2.16 -44.38
CA PHE A 43 11.41 -3.02 -43.22
C PHE A 43 12.29 -2.71 -42.03
N ASP A 44 13.40 -1.99 -42.24
CA ASP A 44 14.35 -1.69 -41.18
C ASP A 44 14.43 -0.18 -40.95
N LYS A 45 13.58 0.31 -40.04
CA LYS A 45 13.58 1.70 -39.60
C LYS A 45 14.08 1.75 -38.16
N PRO A 46 15.40 1.78 -37.93
CA PRO A 46 15.97 1.70 -36.59
C PRO A 46 15.49 2.81 -35.67
N ARG A 47 15.31 4.01 -36.21
CA ARG A 47 14.80 5.15 -35.46
C ARG A 47 13.35 4.94 -34.96
N GLU A 48 12.49 4.42 -35.84
CA GLU A 48 11.11 4.12 -35.48
C GLU A 48 11.02 3.00 -34.43
N ARG A 49 11.86 1.95 -34.59
CA ARG A 49 11.94 0.86 -33.62
C ARG A 49 12.42 1.36 -32.27
N PHE A 50 13.42 2.23 -32.26
CA PHE A 50 13.96 2.82 -31.05
C PHE A 50 12.90 3.71 -30.36
N ALA A 51 12.22 4.58 -31.12
CA ALA A 51 11.13 5.40 -30.61
C ALA A 51 9.99 4.56 -30.02
N ARG A 52 9.66 3.45 -30.68
CA ARG A 52 8.64 2.51 -30.23
C ARG A 52 9.05 1.82 -28.91
N LYS A 53 10.31 1.40 -28.81
CA LYS A 53 10.87 0.86 -27.58
C LYS A 53 10.82 1.87 -26.43
N LEU A 54 11.15 3.13 -26.69
CA LEU A 54 11.03 4.20 -25.69
C LEU A 54 9.59 4.38 -25.22
N ALA A 55 8.62 4.34 -26.15
CA ALA A 55 7.19 4.42 -25.80
C ALA A 55 6.76 3.23 -24.94
N ASN A 56 7.23 2.02 -25.25
CA ASN A 56 6.95 0.82 -24.48
C ASN A 56 7.57 0.91 -23.07
N LEU A 57 8.79 1.43 -22.97
CA LEU A 57 9.45 1.66 -21.69
C LEU A 57 8.73 2.72 -20.84
N ALA A 58 8.19 3.77 -21.50
CA ALA A 58 7.39 4.78 -20.81
C ALA A 58 6.09 4.18 -20.23
N THR A 59 5.45 3.26 -20.96
CA THR A 59 4.30 2.51 -20.47
C THR A 59 4.66 1.63 -19.27
N LEU A 60 5.80 0.95 -19.37
CA LEU A 60 6.33 0.14 -18.27
C LEU A 60 6.65 1.00 -17.05
N LEU A 61 7.24 2.18 -17.25
CA LEU A 61 7.51 3.14 -16.17
C LEU A 61 6.22 3.54 -15.46
N ALA A 62 5.17 3.89 -16.19
CA ALA A 62 3.87 4.24 -15.61
C ALA A 62 3.29 3.08 -14.78
N SER A 63 3.43 1.85 -15.27
CA SER A 63 3.01 0.65 -14.53
C SER A 63 3.80 0.46 -13.24
N HIS A 64 5.11 0.66 -13.27
CA HIS A 64 5.96 0.59 -12.07
C HIS A 64 5.60 1.68 -11.05
N GLU A 65 5.37 2.90 -11.50
CA GLU A 65 4.95 4.00 -10.62
C GLU A 65 3.62 3.71 -9.93
N MET A 66 2.66 3.14 -10.67
CA MET A 66 1.39 2.70 -10.10
C MET A 66 1.60 1.60 -9.06
N SER A 67 2.46 0.62 -9.34
CA SER A 67 2.79 -0.46 -8.39
C SER A 67 3.41 0.08 -7.10
N VAL A 68 4.31 1.05 -7.20
CA VAL A 68 4.92 1.72 -6.02
C VAL A 68 3.85 2.44 -5.21
N THR A 69 2.93 3.14 -5.87
CA THR A 69 1.81 3.82 -5.20
C THR A 69 0.92 2.83 -4.46
N GLN A 70 0.59 1.69 -5.09
CA GLN A 70 -0.19 0.63 -4.45
C GLN A 70 0.53 0.01 -3.25
N MET A 71 1.84 -0.21 -3.36
CA MET A 71 2.64 -0.72 -2.24
C MET A 71 2.67 0.25 -1.06
N LYS A 72 2.80 1.55 -1.32
CA LYS A 72 2.73 2.59 -0.28
C LYS A 72 1.38 2.62 0.41
N LEU A 73 0.29 2.47 -0.35
CA LEU A 73 -1.06 2.39 0.20
C LEU A 73 -1.23 1.15 1.08
N THR A 74 -0.78 -0.01 0.61
CA THR A 74 -0.80 -1.27 1.37
C THR A 74 -0.01 -1.14 2.67
N ARG A 75 1.16 -0.49 2.62
CA ARG A 75 1.97 -0.22 3.80
C ARG A 75 1.21 0.66 4.81
N ALA A 76 0.59 1.73 4.33
CA ALA A 76 -0.19 2.63 5.19
C ALA A 76 -1.36 1.88 5.86
N GLN A 77 -2.07 1.03 5.13
CA GLN A 77 -3.14 0.19 5.67
C GLN A 77 -2.62 -0.79 6.72
N ALA A 78 -1.47 -1.41 6.47
CA ALA A 78 -0.85 -2.34 7.43
C ALA A 78 -0.45 -1.63 8.72
N VAL A 79 0.10 -0.43 8.64
CA VAL A 79 0.45 0.39 9.82
C VAL A 79 -0.82 0.75 10.61
N ASP A 80 -1.87 1.19 9.93
CA ASP A 80 -3.16 1.50 10.57
C ASP A 80 -3.74 0.27 11.30
N MET A 81 -3.69 -0.90 10.69
CA MET A 81 -4.12 -2.16 11.31
C MET A 81 -3.29 -2.51 12.56
N LEU A 82 -1.98 -2.32 12.50
CA LEU A 82 -1.10 -2.56 13.65
C LEU A 82 -1.39 -1.60 14.79
N ASP A 83 -1.64 -0.33 14.48
CA ASP A 83 -1.98 0.68 15.49
C ASP A 83 -3.30 0.33 16.18
N ARG A 84 -4.31 -0.07 15.42
CA ARG A 84 -5.61 -0.52 15.96
C ARG A 84 -5.47 -1.78 16.80
N PHE A 85 -4.66 -2.73 16.34
CA PHE A 85 -4.36 -3.95 17.11
C PHE A 85 -3.67 -3.61 18.43
N THR A 86 -2.69 -2.72 18.41
CA THR A 86 -1.98 -2.25 19.59
C THR A 86 -2.92 -1.58 20.57
N GLU A 87 -3.80 -0.70 20.09
CA GLU A 87 -4.83 -0.04 20.91
C GLU A 87 -5.77 -1.08 21.56
N THR A 88 -6.28 -2.02 20.76
CA THR A 88 -7.16 -3.08 21.24
C THR A 88 -6.47 -3.92 22.31
N SER A 89 -5.23 -4.32 22.08
CA SER A 89 -4.48 -5.17 23.00
C SER A 89 -4.08 -4.45 24.28
N SER A 90 -3.67 -3.20 24.20
CA SER A 90 -3.12 -2.47 25.36
C SER A 90 -4.16 -1.73 26.17
N VAL A 91 -5.31 -1.40 25.60
CA VAL A 91 -6.36 -0.60 26.27
C VAL A 91 -7.62 -1.42 26.49
N LEU A 92 -8.21 -1.94 25.41
CA LEU A 92 -9.53 -2.58 25.47
C LEU A 92 -9.50 -3.97 26.15
N VAL A 93 -8.49 -4.77 25.90
CA VAL A 93 -8.35 -6.12 26.50
C VAL A 93 -8.16 -6.05 28.02
N PRO A 94 -7.27 -5.21 28.57
CA PRO A 94 -7.18 -5.03 30.02
C PRO A 94 -8.49 -4.55 30.66
N VAL A 95 -9.20 -3.60 30.06
CA VAL A 95 -10.49 -3.12 30.56
C VAL A 95 -11.52 -4.25 30.54
N TRP A 96 -11.59 -5.01 29.44
CA TRP A 96 -12.47 -6.18 29.34
C TRP A 96 -12.18 -7.21 30.43
N ARG A 97 -10.89 -7.52 30.64
CA ARG A 97 -10.46 -8.45 31.68
C ARG A 97 -10.89 -7.99 33.07
N GLN A 98 -10.73 -6.69 33.36
CA GLN A 98 -11.13 -6.12 34.64
C GLN A 98 -12.62 -6.22 34.83
N HIS A 99 -13.43 -5.93 33.83
CA HIS A 99 -14.90 -6.08 33.88
C HIS A 99 -15.30 -7.54 34.07
N THR A 100 -14.67 -8.46 33.39
CA THR A 100 -14.92 -9.92 33.50
C THR A 100 -14.61 -10.42 34.92
N LEU A 101 -13.49 -10.00 35.51
CA LEU A 101 -13.13 -10.33 36.89
C LEU A 101 -14.14 -9.76 37.90
N ALA A 102 -14.57 -8.52 37.67
CA ALA A 102 -15.63 -7.90 38.51
C ALA A 102 -16.94 -8.70 38.48
N LEU A 103 -17.35 -9.17 37.30
CA LEU A 103 -18.52 -10.03 37.12
C LEU A 103 -18.38 -11.40 37.82
N ILE A 104 -17.20 -12.01 37.77
CA ILE A 104 -16.91 -13.30 38.38
C ILE A 104 -16.89 -13.19 39.90
N THR A 105 -16.35 -12.10 40.45
CA THR A 105 -16.24 -11.88 41.91
C THR A 105 -17.54 -11.43 42.57
N THR A 106 -18.56 -11.08 41.79
CA THR A 106 -19.79 -10.48 42.27
C THR A 106 -20.97 -11.43 42.39
N LYS A 107 -20.73 -12.69 42.75
CA LYS A 107 -21.83 -13.63 43.10
C LYS A 107 -22.72 -13.16 44.23
N SER A 108 -22.34 -12.10 44.94
CA SER A 108 -23.06 -11.47 46.05
C SER A 108 -23.64 -10.10 45.71
N MET A 109 -23.62 -9.68 44.47
CA MET A 109 -24.14 -8.38 44.04
C MET A 109 -25.67 -8.33 43.98
N SER A 110 -26.23 -7.14 44.25
CA SER A 110 -27.65 -6.86 44.03
C SER A 110 -27.98 -6.95 42.52
N PRO A 111 -29.24 -7.29 42.18
CA PRO A 111 -29.67 -7.35 40.76
C PRO A 111 -29.42 -6.06 39.97
N SER A 112 -29.53 -4.89 40.62
CA SER A 112 -29.25 -3.61 39.95
C SER A 112 -27.77 -3.43 39.57
N MET A 113 -26.86 -3.88 40.44
CA MET A 113 -25.41 -3.84 40.16
C MET A 113 -25.03 -4.80 39.06
N VAL A 114 -25.64 -5.99 39.01
CA VAL A 114 -25.43 -6.96 37.94
C VAL A 114 -25.93 -6.40 36.58
N ALA A 115 -27.07 -5.69 36.61
CA ALA A 115 -27.62 -5.05 35.41
C ALA A 115 -26.68 -3.95 34.88
N GLU A 116 -26.09 -3.12 35.75
CA GLU A 116 -25.12 -2.09 35.39
C GLU A 116 -23.83 -2.70 34.84
N ALA A 117 -23.31 -3.74 35.50
CA ALA A 117 -22.13 -4.45 35.05
C ALA A 117 -22.34 -5.11 33.65
N SER A 118 -23.50 -5.72 33.42
CA SER A 118 -23.90 -6.28 32.14
C SER A 118 -23.99 -5.21 31.06
N LYS A 119 -24.55 -4.06 31.37
CA LYS A 119 -24.64 -2.90 30.46
C LYS A 119 -23.27 -2.38 30.07
N ALA A 120 -22.34 -2.24 31.02
CA ALA A 120 -20.98 -1.84 30.82
C ALA A 120 -20.23 -2.86 29.96
N HIS A 121 -20.43 -4.15 30.20
CA HIS A 121 -19.85 -5.24 29.42
C HIS A 121 -20.34 -5.22 27.96
N HIS A 122 -21.64 -5.02 27.74
CA HIS A 122 -22.18 -4.90 26.38
C HIS A 122 -21.65 -3.67 25.65
N ALA A 123 -21.49 -2.53 26.32
CA ALA A 123 -20.91 -1.33 25.76
C ALA A 123 -19.44 -1.56 25.35
N LEU A 124 -18.67 -2.27 26.18
CA LEU A 124 -17.29 -2.63 25.91
C LEU A 124 -17.17 -3.58 24.71
N MET A 125 -18.01 -4.62 24.66
CA MET A 125 -18.04 -5.56 23.55
C MET A 125 -18.43 -4.88 22.24
N ARG A 126 -19.32 -3.92 22.28
CA ARG A 126 -19.70 -3.10 21.12
C ARG A 126 -18.53 -2.24 20.63
N SER A 127 -17.77 -1.66 21.56
CA SER A 127 -16.57 -0.88 21.27
C SER A 127 -15.47 -1.74 20.61
N LEU A 128 -15.23 -2.94 21.14
CA LEU A 128 -14.30 -3.92 20.58
C LEU A 128 -14.71 -4.34 19.16
N SER A 129 -15.98 -4.66 18.95
CA SER A 129 -16.54 -5.03 17.65
C SER A 129 -16.31 -3.91 16.62
N LYS A 130 -16.58 -2.67 17.02
CA LYS A 130 -16.39 -1.48 16.18
C LYS A 130 -14.91 -1.27 15.80
N SER A 131 -14.00 -1.52 16.73
CA SER A 131 -12.55 -1.44 16.49
C SER A 131 -12.09 -2.53 15.51
N LEU A 132 -12.61 -3.74 15.64
CA LEU A 132 -12.31 -4.87 14.75
C LEU A 132 -12.90 -4.68 13.36
N GLU A 133 -14.09 -4.14 13.22
CA GLU A 133 -14.71 -3.79 11.93
C GLU A 133 -13.83 -2.82 11.13
N GLY A 134 -13.20 -1.87 11.78
CA GLY A 134 -12.26 -0.95 11.14
C GLY A 134 -11.03 -1.63 10.55
N ILE A 135 -10.69 -2.84 10.99
CA ILE A 135 -9.55 -3.63 10.49
C ILE A 135 -9.94 -4.40 9.21
N GLU A 136 -11.20 -4.79 9.07
CA GLU A 136 -11.69 -5.55 7.90
C GLU A 136 -11.85 -4.68 6.63
N HIS A 137 -11.88 -3.40 6.76
CA HIS A 137 -11.92 -2.43 5.67
C HIS A 137 -10.55 -1.81 5.43
#